data_7e54af56487336a35ef5fcdd1da30943
#
_entry.id   7e54af56487336a35ef5fcdd1da30943
#
_cell.length_a   1.000
_cell.length_b   1.000
_cell.length_c   1.000
_cell.angle_alpha   90.00
_cell.angle_beta   90.00
_cell.angle_gamma   90.00
#
_symmetry.space_group_name_H-M   'P 1'
#
loop_
_entity.id
_entity.type
_entity.pdbx_description
1 polymer ?
#
loop_
_entity_poly.entity_id
_entity_poly.type
_entity_poly.pdbx_seq_one_letter_code
_entity_poly.pdbx_strand_id
1 'polypeptide(L)'
;FQLLLVKEYQRLQEEKQKLLGWTAKRELSKINYHIHTDAIKKNLIPQELTQLQISYVYANEADVLNVALFGMTAKQWRESNPDLNGNIRDYATINELICLSNMENLNAVFIDEGMPQPERLVKLNKIAIQQMQVLEDANNRRLFR
;
A
#
# COMPACT_ATOMS: atom_id res chain seq x y z
N PHE A 1 23.80 16.88 -26.01
CA PHE A 1 24.12 16.56 -24.61
C PHE A 1 22.87 16.38 -23.75
N GLN A 2 21.94 17.33 -23.79
CA GLN A 2 20.67 17.25 -23.06
C GLN A 2 19.79 16.08 -23.51
N LEU A 3 19.77 15.78 -24.80
CA LEU A 3 19.05 14.64 -25.37
C LEU A 3 19.57 13.30 -24.84
N LEU A 4 20.89 13.18 -24.68
CA LEU A 4 21.51 11.96 -24.12
C LEU A 4 21.15 11.77 -22.66
N LEU A 5 21.09 12.86 -21.86
CA LEU A 5 20.70 12.81 -20.45
C LEU A 5 19.23 12.40 -20.30
N VAL A 6 18.34 12.91 -21.14
CA VAL A 6 16.91 12.56 -21.12
C VAL A 6 16.72 11.09 -21.46
N LYS A 7 17.41 10.58 -22.50
CA LYS A 7 17.33 9.17 -22.89
C LYS A 7 17.85 8.24 -21.80
N GLU A 8 18.96 8.62 -21.15
CA GLU A 8 19.55 7.84 -20.05
C GLU A 8 18.59 7.81 -18.86
N TYR A 9 17.97 8.93 -18.51
CA TYR A 9 16.98 9.01 -17.44
C TYR A 9 15.78 8.11 -17.76
N GLN A 10 15.25 8.16 -18.98
CA GLN A 10 14.13 7.32 -19.41
C GLN A 10 14.49 5.82 -19.32
N ARG A 11 15.70 5.44 -19.76
CA ARG A 11 16.17 4.07 -19.69
C ARG A 11 16.22 3.57 -18.23
N LEU A 12 16.74 4.39 -17.30
CA LEU A 12 16.81 4.06 -15.89
C LEU A 12 15.42 3.90 -15.27
N GLN A 13 14.46 4.74 -15.67
CA GLN A 13 13.08 4.64 -15.20
C GLN A 13 12.41 3.36 -15.71
N GLU A 14 12.64 2.98 -16.96
CA GLU A 14 12.13 1.75 -17.55
C GLU A 14 12.69 0.52 -16.84
N GLU A 15 13.99 0.50 -16.52
CA GLU A 15 14.63 -0.58 -15.78
C GLU A 15 14.05 -0.72 -14.37
N LYS A 16 13.82 0.40 -13.68
CA LYS A 16 13.18 0.41 -12.36
C LYS A 16 11.76 -0.16 -12.43
N GLN A 17 11.00 0.22 -13.45
CA GLN A 17 9.64 -0.28 -13.63
C GLN A 17 9.62 -1.78 -13.93
N LYS A 18 10.56 -2.29 -14.71
CA LYS A 18 10.70 -3.73 -14.96
C LYS A 18 11.02 -4.50 -13.68
N LEU A 19 11.94 -3.98 -12.87
CA LEU A 19 12.32 -4.59 -11.61
C LEU A 19 11.14 -4.63 -10.63
N LEU A 20 10.40 -3.52 -10.54
CA LEU A 20 9.18 -3.44 -9.75
C LEU A 20 8.12 -4.44 -10.25
N GLY A 21 7.98 -4.59 -11.57
CA GLY A 21 7.06 -5.55 -12.18
C GLY A 21 7.39 -7.00 -11.80
N TRP A 22 8.66 -7.36 -11.75
CA TRP A 22 9.08 -8.71 -11.36
C TRP A 22 8.84 -8.99 -9.88
N THR A 23 9.18 -8.02 -9.00
CA THR A 23 8.89 -8.12 -7.57
C THR A 23 7.39 -8.24 -7.33
N ALA A 24 6.62 -7.44 -8.05
CA ALA A 24 5.17 -7.45 -7.99
C ALA A 24 4.57 -8.77 -8.46
N LYS A 25 5.09 -9.38 -9.53
CA LYS A 25 4.66 -10.71 -9.99
C LYS A 25 4.91 -11.78 -8.94
N ARG A 26 6.04 -11.70 -8.25
CA ARG A 26 6.40 -12.62 -7.18
C ARG A 26 5.40 -12.52 -6.02
N GLU A 27 5.06 -11.29 -5.62
CA GLU A 27 4.08 -11.04 -4.58
C GLU A 27 2.67 -11.47 -5.00
N LEU A 28 2.28 -11.19 -6.24
CA LEU A 28 1.00 -11.64 -6.79
C LEU A 28 0.86 -13.16 -6.79
N SER A 29 1.94 -13.88 -7.06
CA SER A 29 1.92 -15.36 -7.02
C SER A 29 1.62 -15.87 -5.62
N LYS A 30 2.22 -15.25 -4.59
CA LYS A 30 1.94 -15.57 -3.19
C LYS A 30 0.48 -15.29 -2.83
N ILE A 31 -0.03 -14.14 -3.23
CA ILE A 31 -1.40 -13.72 -2.98
C ILE A 31 -2.39 -14.65 -3.67
N ASN A 32 -2.15 -15.01 -4.93
CA ASN A 32 -3.00 -15.93 -5.68
C ASN A 32 -3.08 -17.30 -5.00
N TYR A 33 -1.96 -17.79 -4.48
CA TYR A 33 -1.94 -19.04 -3.73
C TYR A 33 -2.87 -18.98 -2.51
N HIS A 34 -2.82 -17.88 -1.76
CA HIS A 34 -3.68 -17.69 -0.59
C HIS A 34 -5.14 -17.46 -0.97
N ILE A 35 -5.41 -16.77 -2.07
CA ILE A 35 -6.78 -16.53 -2.56
C ILE A 35 -7.46 -17.84 -2.92
N HIS A 36 -6.73 -18.81 -3.46
CA HIS A 36 -7.29 -20.13 -3.79
C HIS A 36 -7.61 -20.98 -2.57
N THR A 37 -6.94 -20.71 -1.43
CA THR A 37 -7.15 -21.48 -0.20
C THR A 37 -8.12 -20.79 0.76
N ASP A 38 -8.25 -19.47 0.70
CA ASP A 38 -9.11 -18.67 1.57
C ASP A 38 -10.27 -18.05 0.78
N ALA A 39 -11.32 -17.66 1.51
CA ALA A 39 -12.41 -16.91 0.91
C ALA A 39 -11.86 -15.62 0.27
N ILE A 40 -12.14 -15.44 -1.02
CA ILE A 40 -11.65 -14.33 -1.84
C ILE A 40 -11.91 -12.98 -1.18
N LYS A 41 -10.85 -12.21 -0.98
CA LYS A 41 -10.99 -10.79 -0.65
C LYS A 41 -11.63 -10.07 -1.83
N LYS A 42 -12.94 -9.87 -1.77
CA LYS A 42 -13.70 -9.24 -2.87
C LYS A 42 -13.51 -7.74 -2.97
N ASN A 43 -13.00 -7.11 -1.92
CA ASN A 43 -12.86 -5.67 -1.87
C ASN A 43 -11.48 -5.30 -1.30
N LEU A 44 -10.61 -4.80 -2.18
CA LEU A 44 -9.26 -4.36 -1.83
C LEU A 44 -9.21 -2.88 -1.41
N ILE A 45 -10.35 -2.18 -1.51
CA ILE A 45 -10.41 -0.77 -1.11
C ILE A 45 -10.50 -0.69 0.41
N PRO A 46 -9.62 0.12 1.06
CA PRO A 46 -9.63 0.24 2.51
C PRO A 46 -10.97 0.75 3.03
N GLN A 47 -11.35 0.28 4.22
CA GLN A 47 -12.52 0.78 4.91
C GLN A 47 -12.18 2.04 5.70
N GLU A 48 -13.20 2.86 5.94
CA GLU A 48 -13.09 4.02 6.81
C GLU A 48 -12.74 3.57 8.23
N LEU A 49 -11.84 4.30 8.89
CA LEU A 49 -11.35 3.94 10.23
C LEU A 49 -12.43 4.15 11.29
N THR A 50 -12.45 3.25 12.28
CA THR A 50 -13.30 3.39 13.47
C THR A 50 -12.70 4.42 14.42
N GLN A 51 -13.53 4.93 15.34
CA GLN A 51 -13.09 5.87 16.37
C GLN A 51 -12.03 5.24 17.28
N LEU A 52 -12.12 3.94 17.54
CA LEU A 52 -11.13 3.24 18.34
C LEU A 52 -9.76 3.23 17.65
N GLN A 53 -9.72 2.96 16.34
CA GLN A 53 -8.49 2.99 15.57
C GLN A 53 -7.86 4.39 15.56
N ILE A 54 -8.69 5.43 15.43
CA ILE A 54 -8.22 6.82 15.40
C ILE A 54 -7.70 7.26 16.77
N SER A 55 -8.32 6.81 17.84
CA SER A 55 -7.95 7.20 19.20
C SER A 55 -6.69 6.54 19.72
N TYR A 56 -6.26 5.42 19.09
CA TYR A 56 -5.07 4.70 19.50
C TYR A 56 -3.80 5.44 19.08
N VAL A 57 -2.83 5.51 19.98
CA VAL A 57 -1.53 6.11 19.68
C VAL A 57 -0.56 5.03 19.22
N TYR A 58 -0.11 5.14 17.98
CA TYR A 58 0.80 4.16 17.39
C TYR A 58 2.25 4.62 17.62
N ALA A 59 3.05 3.75 18.23
CA ALA A 59 4.44 4.06 18.56
C ALA A 59 5.34 4.12 17.31
N ASN A 60 4.91 3.49 16.23
CA ASN A 60 5.69 3.31 15.00
C ASN A 60 4.93 3.93 13.83
N GLU A 61 5.59 4.80 13.07
CA GLU A 61 4.98 5.45 11.90
C GLU A 61 4.62 4.43 10.80
N ALA A 62 5.35 3.32 10.70
CA ALA A 62 4.98 2.23 9.79
C ALA A 62 3.61 1.65 10.14
N ASP A 63 3.26 1.57 11.42
CA ASP A 63 1.95 1.09 11.85
C ASP A 63 0.85 2.11 11.58
N VAL A 64 1.13 3.39 11.65
CA VAL A 64 0.18 4.43 11.21
C VAL A 64 -0.22 4.18 9.77
N LEU A 65 0.75 3.92 8.90
CA LEU A 65 0.52 3.63 7.50
C LEU A 65 -0.21 2.29 7.30
N ASN A 66 0.17 1.27 8.06
CA ASN A 66 -0.48 -0.04 8.00
C ASN A 66 -1.95 0.05 8.39
N VAL A 67 -2.27 0.78 9.44
CA VAL A 67 -3.66 0.98 9.88
C VAL A 67 -4.44 1.80 8.85
N ALA A 68 -3.84 2.85 8.31
CA ALA A 68 -4.49 3.70 7.32
C ALA A 68 -4.88 2.92 6.05
N LEU A 69 -4.04 1.97 5.62
CA LEU A 69 -4.24 1.21 4.38
C LEU A 69 -4.90 -0.15 4.63
N PHE A 70 -4.41 -0.92 5.61
CA PHE A 70 -4.84 -2.29 5.85
C PHE A 70 -5.84 -2.44 7.00
N GLY A 71 -6.03 -1.38 7.78
CA GLY A 71 -6.94 -1.39 8.94
C GLY A 71 -6.37 -2.10 10.17
N MET A 72 -5.11 -2.50 10.15
CA MET A 72 -4.47 -3.23 11.25
C MET A 72 -2.98 -2.95 11.32
N THR A 73 -2.40 -3.15 12.51
CA THR A 73 -0.95 -3.05 12.70
C THR A 73 -0.25 -4.34 12.24
N ALA A 74 1.07 -4.28 12.09
CA ALA A 74 1.87 -5.46 11.76
C ALA A 74 1.69 -6.57 12.80
N LYS A 75 1.61 -6.21 14.08
CA LYS A 75 1.41 -7.16 15.18
C LYS A 75 0.03 -7.84 15.08
N GLN A 76 -1.03 -7.05 14.84
CA GLN A 76 -2.38 -7.57 14.66
C GLN A 76 -2.47 -8.54 13.49
N TRP A 77 -1.80 -8.20 12.38
CA TRP A 77 -1.74 -9.06 11.21
C TRP A 77 -1.05 -10.39 11.53
N ARG A 78 0.07 -10.37 12.23
CA ARG A 78 0.79 -11.60 12.64
C ARG A 78 -0.03 -12.49 13.54
N GLU A 79 -0.74 -11.90 14.50
CA GLU A 79 -1.62 -12.63 15.40
C GLU A 79 -2.78 -13.29 14.67
N SER A 80 -3.29 -12.62 13.62
CA SER A 80 -4.37 -13.14 12.79
C SER A 80 -3.91 -14.18 11.76
N ASN A 81 -2.60 -14.22 11.47
CA ASN A 81 -2.03 -15.09 10.44
C ASN A 81 -0.79 -15.84 11.00
N PRO A 82 -0.95 -16.66 12.06
CA PRO A 82 0.19 -17.28 12.73
C PRO A 82 0.95 -18.29 11.87
N ASP A 83 0.30 -18.83 10.83
CA ASP A 83 0.90 -19.84 9.94
C ASP A 83 1.64 -19.22 8.75
N LEU A 84 1.56 -17.88 8.57
CA LEU A 84 2.22 -17.20 7.48
C LEU A 84 3.58 -16.63 7.91
N ASN A 85 4.59 -16.82 7.07
CA ASN A 85 5.91 -16.23 7.27
C ASN A 85 5.93 -14.81 6.69
N GLY A 86 6.80 -13.96 7.26
CA GLY A 86 6.96 -12.59 6.77
C GLY A 86 6.06 -11.60 7.49
N ASN A 87 5.75 -10.50 6.83
CA ASN A 87 4.95 -9.40 7.39
C ASN A 87 3.81 -9.03 6.45
N ILE A 88 2.95 -8.11 6.92
CA ILE A 88 1.77 -7.68 6.17
C ILE A 88 2.10 -7.16 4.77
N ARG A 89 3.25 -6.49 4.61
CA ARG A 89 3.65 -5.90 3.32
C ARG A 89 4.09 -6.95 2.31
N ASP A 90 4.54 -8.11 2.77
CA ASP A 90 4.93 -9.22 1.90
C ASP A 90 3.72 -9.81 1.17
N TYR A 91 2.53 -9.61 1.71
CA TYR A 91 1.27 -10.12 1.14
C TYR A 91 0.41 -9.02 0.54
N ALA A 92 0.95 -7.81 0.43
CA ALA A 92 0.26 -6.69 -0.19
C ALA A 92 0.23 -6.81 -1.71
N THR A 93 -0.84 -6.31 -2.33
CA THR A 93 -0.95 -6.22 -3.79
C THR A 93 -0.03 -5.12 -4.32
N ILE A 94 0.21 -5.11 -5.64
CA ILE A 94 0.95 -4.02 -6.31
C ILE A 94 0.30 -2.67 -6.02
N ASN A 95 -1.01 -2.59 -6.15
CA ASN A 95 -1.75 -1.35 -5.92
C ASN A 95 -1.58 -0.88 -4.47
N GLU A 96 -1.64 -1.81 -3.53
CA GLU A 96 -1.40 -1.51 -2.12
C GLU A 96 0.03 -1.01 -1.88
N LEU A 97 1.02 -1.60 -2.53
CA LEU A 97 2.42 -1.16 -2.41
C LEU A 97 2.64 0.23 -3.02
N ILE A 98 2.03 0.52 -4.16
CA ILE A 98 2.07 1.84 -4.79
C ILE A 98 1.44 2.89 -3.85
N CYS A 99 0.26 2.58 -3.33
CA CYS A 99 -0.45 3.45 -2.40
C CYS A 99 0.38 3.70 -1.15
N LEU A 100 0.98 2.65 -0.58
CA LEU A 100 1.82 2.73 0.61
C LEU A 100 3.02 3.66 0.39
N SER A 101 3.68 3.56 -0.75
CA SER A 101 4.81 4.41 -1.11
C SER A 101 4.40 5.89 -1.17
N ASN A 102 3.26 6.18 -1.79
CA ASN A 102 2.71 7.54 -1.83
C ASN A 102 2.38 8.06 -0.44
N MET A 103 1.78 7.21 0.41
CA MET A 103 1.43 7.55 1.77
C MET A 103 2.65 7.84 2.65
N GLU A 104 3.74 7.10 2.44
CA GLU A 104 5.01 7.34 3.15
C GLU A 104 5.51 8.76 2.88
N ASN A 105 5.51 9.19 1.62
CA ASN A 105 5.93 10.53 1.23
C ASN A 105 5.01 11.61 1.81
N LEU A 106 3.70 11.40 1.73
CA LEU A 106 2.72 12.35 2.26
C LEU A 106 2.79 12.44 3.78
N ASN A 107 2.98 11.32 4.47
CA ASN A 107 3.12 11.32 5.92
C ASN A 107 4.33 12.13 6.37
N ALA A 108 5.45 12.02 5.66
CA ALA A 108 6.64 12.82 5.94
C ALA A 108 6.34 14.33 5.83
N VAL A 109 5.60 14.75 4.81
CA VAL A 109 5.16 16.14 4.63
C VAL A 109 4.26 16.57 5.78
N PHE A 110 3.29 15.74 6.16
CA PHE A 110 2.36 16.05 7.26
C PHE A 110 3.08 16.17 8.61
N ILE A 111 4.10 15.33 8.85
CA ILE A 111 4.94 15.42 10.05
C ILE A 111 5.68 16.76 10.07
N ASP A 112 6.28 17.15 8.95
CA ASP A 112 7.00 18.42 8.84
C ASP A 112 6.08 19.63 9.06
N GLU A 113 4.81 19.52 8.68
CA GLU A 113 3.80 20.55 8.92
C GLU A 113 3.30 20.56 10.37
N GLY A 114 3.74 19.64 11.21
CA GLY A 114 3.35 19.54 12.61
C GLY A 114 1.97 18.94 12.84
N MET A 115 1.45 18.19 11.86
CA MET A 115 0.13 17.59 11.97
C MET A 115 0.13 16.45 13.01
N PRO A 116 -0.78 16.46 14.01
CA PRO A 116 -0.85 15.40 15.02
C PRO A 116 -1.17 14.03 14.41
N GLN A 117 -0.72 12.97 15.06
CA GLN A 117 -0.88 11.60 14.59
C GLN A 117 -2.35 11.21 14.27
N PRO A 118 -3.34 11.49 15.15
CA PRO A 118 -4.73 11.13 14.82
C PRO A 118 -5.23 11.82 13.55
N GLU A 119 -4.87 13.06 13.33
CA GLU A 119 -5.25 13.84 12.15
C GLU A 119 -4.56 13.29 10.90
N ARG A 120 -3.27 12.94 11.01
CA ARG A 120 -2.52 12.29 9.91
C ARG A 120 -3.13 10.95 9.53
N LEU A 121 -3.48 10.16 10.53
CA LEU A 121 -4.09 8.84 10.31
C LEU A 121 -5.40 8.94 9.52
N VAL A 122 -6.28 9.84 9.91
CA VAL A 122 -7.57 10.06 9.22
C VAL A 122 -7.32 10.52 7.79
N LYS A 123 -6.43 11.47 7.60
CA LYS A 123 -6.12 12.02 6.27
C LYS A 123 -5.49 10.97 5.36
N LEU A 124 -4.55 10.18 5.88
CA LEU A 124 -3.91 9.10 5.14
C LEU A 124 -4.91 7.99 4.77
N ASN A 125 -5.83 7.66 5.66
CA ASN A 125 -6.88 6.69 5.37
C ASN A 125 -7.78 7.15 4.22
N LYS A 126 -8.20 8.42 4.21
CA LYS A 126 -8.99 9.00 3.11
C LYS A 126 -8.24 8.94 1.79
N ILE A 127 -6.94 9.27 1.82
CA ILE A 127 -6.07 9.19 0.64
C ILE A 127 -5.95 7.75 0.16
N ALA A 128 -5.76 6.81 1.07
CA ALA A 128 -5.67 5.39 0.74
C ALA A 128 -6.94 4.88 0.05
N ILE A 129 -8.11 5.23 0.58
CA ILE A 129 -9.40 4.85 -0.01
C ILE A 129 -9.50 5.40 -1.44
N GLN A 130 -9.19 6.68 -1.62
CA GLN A 130 -9.29 7.34 -2.92
C GLN A 130 -8.30 6.75 -3.93
N GLN A 131 -7.04 6.58 -3.55
CA GLN A 131 -6.01 6.05 -4.44
C GLN A 131 -6.27 4.60 -4.81
N MET A 132 -6.64 3.77 -3.85
CA MET A 132 -6.94 2.36 -4.12
C MET A 132 -8.14 2.24 -5.06
N GLN A 133 -9.14 3.09 -4.92
CA GLN A 133 -10.28 3.10 -5.83
C GLN A 133 -9.85 3.40 -7.28
N VAL A 134 -9.01 4.41 -7.46
CA VAL A 134 -8.49 4.78 -8.79
C VAL A 134 -7.63 3.65 -9.37
N LEU A 135 -6.74 3.07 -8.57
CA LEU A 135 -5.84 2.00 -9.02
C LEU A 135 -6.60 0.71 -9.38
N GLU A 136 -7.59 0.34 -8.57
CA GLU A 136 -8.41 -0.85 -8.84
C GLU A 136 -9.29 -0.65 -10.07
N ASP A 137 -9.88 0.52 -10.25
CA ASP A 137 -10.66 0.86 -11.44
C ASP A 137 -9.80 0.83 -12.71
N ALA A 138 -8.57 1.33 -12.64
CA ALA A 138 -7.65 1.30 -13.77
C ALA A 138 -7.28 -0.14 -14.16
N ASN A 139 -7.06 -1.01 -13.19
CA ASN A 139 -6.79 -2.43 -13.43
C ASN A 139 -8.00 -3.13 -14.05
N ASN A 140 -9.20 -2.87 -13.55
CA ASN A 140 -10.43 -3.43 -14.09
C ASN A 140 -10.65 -3.02 -15.55
N ARG A 141 -10.37 -1.77 -15.90
CA ARG A 141 -10.46 -1.30 -17.28
C ARG A 141 -9.48 -2.03 -18.19
N ARG A 142 -8.27 -2.33 -17.73
CA ARG A 142 -7.28 -3.07 -18.51
C ARG A 142 -7.68 -4.52 -18.74
N LEU A 143 -8.32 -5.14 -17.76
CA LEU A 143 -8.77 -6.52 -17.85
C LEU A 143 -9.92 -6.71 -18.85
N PHE A 144 -10.71 -5.68 -19.09
CA PHE A 144 -11.89 -5.74 -19.96
C PHE A 144 -11.66 -5.10 -21.34
N ARG A 145 -10.42 -4.71 -21.65
CA ARG A 145 -10.04 -4.27 -22.99
C ARG A 145 -9.52 -5.48 -23.80
#